data_09fe87b36129534da8a80094a733d9bc
#
_entry.id   09fe87b36129534da8a80094a733d9bc
#
_cell.length_a   1.000
_cell.length_b   1.000
_cell.length_c   1.000
_cell.angle_alpha   90.00
_cell.angle_beta   90.00
_cell.angle_gamma   90.00
#
_symmetry.space_group_name_H-M   'P 1'
#
loop_
_entity.id
_entity.type
_entity.pdbx_description
1 polymer ?
#
loop_
_entity_poly.entity_id
_entity_poly.type
_entity_poly.pdbx_seq_one_letter_code
_entity_poly.pdbx_strand_id
1 'polypeptide(L)'
;MKLRGIVMCLLVVGCSKPSLTPEQLLYYENRTLYTCCNMHYETDQLTDANYHVGTMLPMGTPVKVVGAVKEGFTFTAGPMTFTLDHSDGAPQETVPLYIDKIFLHQDPKPLVTRYSQAVQDAIRESRVERGMTREQVVFSLGYPPTSRTPQIDADEWTYWYNRWVTYQVVFDDADKVTSIIGSSAPTRGTPVD
;
A
#
# COMPACT_ATOMS: atom_id res chain seq x y z
N MET A 1 -42.21 -45.82 -26.88
CA MET A 1 -41.18 -45.77 -25.80
C MET A 1 -40.36 -44.51 -25.98
N LYS A 2 -40.60 -43.45 -25.15
CA LYS A 2 -39.90 -42.17 -25.25
C LYS A 2 -38.78 -42.18 -24.21
N LEU A 3 -37.52 -42.21 -24.65
CA LEU A 3 -36.34 -42.00 -23.80
C LEU A 3 -36.29 -40.52 -23.40
N ARG A 4 -36.40 -40.26 -22.10
CA ARG A 4 -36.12 -38.95 -21.50
C ARG A 4 -34.62 -38.89 -21.19
N GLY A 5 -33.89 -38.11 -21.99
CA GLY A 5 -32.50 -37.76 -21.67
C GLY A 5 -32.42 -36.86 -20.43
N ILE A 6 -31.74 -37.32 -19.40
CA ILE A 6 -31.40 -36.52 -18.23
C ILE A 6 -30.19 -35.66 -18.61
N VAL A 7 -30.40 -34.36 -18.73
CA VAL A 7 -29.29 -33.38 -18.86
C VAL A 7 -28.73 -33.18 -17.47
N MET A 8 -27.57 -33.77 -17.20
CA MET A 8 -26.81 -33.54 -15.99
C MET A 8 -26.06 -32.19 -16.11
N CYS A 9 -26.59 -31.17 -15.48
CA CYS A 9 -25.97 -29.86 -15.42
C CYS A 9 -24.76 -29.94 -14.47
N LEU A 10 -23.53 -29.99 -15.01
CA LEU A 10 -22.30 -29.89 -14.27
C LEU A 10 -22.16 -28.43 -13.79
N LEU A 11 -22.46 -28.21 -12.51
CA LEU A 11 -22.10 -26.94 -11.83
C LEU A 11 -20.58 -26.91 -11.69
N VAL A 12 -19.92 -26.18 -12.57
CA VAL A 12 -18.51 -25.80 -12.40
C VAL A 12 -18.47 -24.78 -11.28
N VAL A 13 -18.24 -25.20 -10.05
CA VAL A 13 -17.88 -24.32 -8.94
C VAL A 13 -16.49 -23.80 -9.25
N GLY A 14 -16.43 -22.61 -9.81
CA GLY A 14 -15.17 -21.87 -10.01
C GLY A 14 -14.56 -21.56 -8.64
N CYS A 15 -13.68 -22.43 -8.13
CA CYS A 15 -12.81 -22.09 -7.02
C CYS A 15 -11.84 -21.00 -7.52
N SER A 16 -12.08 -19.75 -7.15
CA SER A 16 -11.08 -18.71 -7.31
C SER A 16 -9.84 -19.12 -6.50
N LYS A 17 -8.68 -19.16 -7.17
CA LYS A 17 -7.42 -19.49 -6.48
C LYS A 17 -7.14 -18.39 -5.45
N PRO A 18 -6.66 -18.76 -4.23
CA PRO A 18 -6.22 -17.76 -3.26
C PRO A 18 -5.03 -16.97 -3.82
N SER A 19 -4.87 -15.75 -3.38
CA SER A 19 -3.80 -14.83 -3.80
C SER A 19 -2.39 -15.30 -3.43
N LEU A 20 -2.28 -16.13 -2.38
CA LEU A 20 -1.04 -16.77 -1.92
C LEU A 20 -1.17 -18.29 -1.98
N THR A 21 -0.12 -18.96 -2.41
CA THR A 21 -0.03 -20.42 -2.24
C THR A 21 0.20 -20.76 -0.76
N PRO A 22 -0.10 -22.01 -0.32
CA PRO A 22 0.20 -22.44 1.05
C PRO A 22 1.68 -22.27 1.44
N GLU A 23 2.60 -22.50 0.50
CA GLU A 23 4.04 -22.33 0.73
C GLU A 23 4.41 -20.85 0.92
N GLN A 24 3.86 -19.94 0.10
CA GLN A 24 4.05 -18.50 0.25
C GLN A 24 3.49 -17.99 1.57
N LEU A 25 2.28 -18.42 1.95
CA LEU A 25 1.69 -18.05 3.23
C LEU A 25 2.56 -18.51 4.39
N LEU A 26 3.01 -19.78 4.40
CA LEU A 26 3.91 -20.32 5.42
C LEU A 26 5.24 -19.55 5.49
N TYR A 27 5.75 -19.09 4.33
CA TYR A 27 6.96 -18.26 4.28
C TYR A 27 6.77 -16.95 5.06
N TYR A 28 5.65 -16.25 4.89
CA TYR A 28 5.37 -14.99 5.55
C TYR A 28 4.95 -15.16 7.03
N GLU A 29 4.13 -16.17 7.35
CA GLU A 29 3.65 -16.43 8.72
C GLU A 29 4.79 -16.65 9.73
N ASN A 30 5.89 -17.26 9.29
CA ASN A 30 7.05 -17.54 10.13
C ASN A 30 7.99 -16.35 10.30
N ARG A 31 7.63 -15.16 9.82
CA ARG A 31 8.46 -13.95 9.86
C ARG A 31 7.76 -12.78 10.52
N THR A 32 8.51 -12.01 11.27
CA THR A 32 8.10 -10.65 11.62
C THR A 32 8.61 -9.75 10.51
N LEU A 33 7.70 -9.03 9.88
CA LEU A 33 7.98 -8.00 8.89
C LEU A 33 7.67 -6.63 9.49
N TYR A 34 8.02 -5.57 8.79
CA TYR A 34 7.81 -4.19 9.23
C TYR A 34 7.17 -3.39 8.11
N THR A 35 6.17 -2.55 8.41
CA THR A 35 5.62 -1.65 7.40
C THR A 35 6.74 -0.79 6.80
N CYS A 36 6.84 -0.73 5.46
CA CYS A 36 7.82 0.12 4.77
C CYS A 36 7.59 1.59 5.07
N CYS A 37 6.37 1.94 5.29
CA CYS A 37 5.81 3.27 5.14
C CYS A 37 4.57 3.42 6.01
N ASN A 38 4.10 4.66 6.15
CA ASN A 38 2.82 4.90 6.80
C ASN A 38 1.68 4.34 5.95
N MET A 39 0.75 3.66 6.62
CA MET A 39 -0.47 3.15 6.03
C MET A 39 -1.66 3.75 6.78
N HIS A 40 -2.76 4.02 6.10
CA HIS A 40 -3.93 4.61 6.73
C HIS A 40 -5.11 3.66 6.69
N TYR A 41 -5.96 3.72 7.71
CA TYR A 41 -7.16 2.91 7.82
C TYR A 41 -8.28 3.63 8.56
N GLU A 42 -9.51 3.40 8.15
CA GLU A 42 -10.71 3.83 8.86
C GLU A 42 -11.40 2.63 9.54
N THR A 43 -11.18 1.44 8.99
CA THR A 43 -11.66 0.15 9.50
C THR A 43 -10.53 -0.88 9.44
N ASP A 44 -10.81 -2.13 9.75
CA ASP A 44 -9.89 -3.26 9.55
C ASP A 44 -9.71 -3.67 8.07
N GLN A 45 -10.41 -3.00 7.15
CA GLN A 45 -10.29 -3.22 5.70
C GLN A 45 -9.43 -2.12 5.09
N LEU A 46 -8.27 -2.50 4.54
CA LEU A 46 -7.36 -1.61 3.82
C LEU A 46 -7.43 -1.92 2.32
N THR A 47 -7.01 -0.95 1.52
CA THR A 47 -6.80 -1.13 0.08
C THR A 47 -5.39 -0.69 -0.30
N ASP A 48 -4.89 -1.21 -1.41
CA ASP A 48 -3.60 -0.81 -1.99
C ASP A 48 -3.59 0.64 -2.52
N ALA A 49 -4.75 1.30 -2.57
CA ALA A 49 -4.85 2.73 -2.83
C ALA A 49 -4.28 3.58 -1.67
N ASN A 50 -4.16 3.02 -0.45
CA ASN A 50 -3.66 3.68 0.75
C ASN A 50 -4.24 5.10 0.93
N TYR A 51 -5.55 5.22 1.06
CA TYR A 51 -6.21 6.52 1.27
C TYR A 51 -5.65 7.23 2.51
N HIS A 52 -5.22 8.49 2.36
CA HIS A 52 -4.57 9.27 3.42
C HIS A 52 -5.60 9.89 4.38
N VAL A 53 -6.52 9.06 4.89
CA VAL A 53 -7.56 9.42 5.86
C VAL A 53 -7.63 8.38 6.98
N GLY A 54 -8.23 8.77 8.09
CA GLY A 54 -8.42 7.88 9.24
C GLY A 54 -7.20 7.78 10.16
N THR A 55 -7.01 6.61 10.75
CA THR A 55 -5.91 6.32 11.68
C THR A 55 -4.67 5.85 10.92
N MET A 56 -3.52 6.30 11.34
CA MET A 56 -2.24 5.90 10.73
C MET A 56 -1.65 4.68 11.45
N LEU A 57 -1.26 3.68 10.67
CA LEU A 57 -0.34 2.61 11.06
C LEU A 57 1.07 3.08 10.66
N PRO A 58 1.94 3.44 11.63
CA PRO A 58 3.20 4.08 11.30
C PRO A 58 4.19 3.16 10.58
N MET A 59 5.05 3.75 9.78
CA MET A 59 6.24 3.11 9.22
C MET A 59 7.05 2.37 10.32
N GLY A 60 7.57 1.18 9.99
CA GLY A 60 8.32 0.33 10.92
C GLY A 60 7.47 -0.30 12.02
N THR A 61 6.15 -0.38 11.83
CA THR A 61 5.29 -1.19 12.71
C THR A 61 5.53 -2.67 12.44
N PRO A 62 5.82 -3.49 13.46
CA PRO A 62 5.94 -4.94 13.30
C PRO A 62 4.61 -5.56 12.87
N VAL A 63 4.65 -6.37 11.82
CA VAL A 63 3.47 -7.05 11.26
C VAL A 63 3.76 -8.53 11.00
N LYS A 64 2.69 -9.34 10.91
CA LYS A 64 2.74 -10.72 10.44
C LYS A 64 1.61 -10.96 9.45
N VAL A 65 1.92 -11.49 8.29
CA VAL A 65 0.90 -12.00 7.36
C VAL A 65 0.35 -13.31 7.94
N VAL A 66 -0.96 -13.42 8.06
CA VAL A 66 -1.63 -14.54 8.75
C VAL A 66 -2.70 -15.23 7.90
N GLY A 67 -2.94 -14.75 6.68
CA GLY A 67 -3.92 -15.38 5.81
C GLY A 67 -3.91 -14.82 4.39
N ALA A 68 -4.53 -15.56 3.47
CA ALA A 68 -4.76 -15.18 2.08
C ALA A 68 -6.25 -15.01 1.82
N VAL A 69 -6.62 -13.96 1.10
CA VAL A 69 -7.97 -13.74 0.57
C VAL A 69 -7.92 -13.72 -0.96
N LYS A 70 -9.07 -13.56 -1.64
CA LYS A 70 -9.13 -13.70 -3.09
C LYS A 70 -8.16 -12.79 -3.85
N GLU A 71 -8.12 -11.51 -3.51
CA GLU A 71 -7.31 -10.48 -4.16
C GLU A 71 -6.50 -9.68 -3.14
N GLY A 72 -5.95 -10.39 -2.13
CA GLY A 72 -5.24 -9.73 -1.05
C GLY A 72 -4.79 -10.71 0.03
N PHE A 73 -4.60 -10.19 1.23
CA PHE A 73 -4.11 -10.97 2.36
C PHE A 73 -4.57 -10.36 3.69
N THR A 74 -4.48 -11.15 4.77
CA THR A 74 -4.68 -10.67 6.13
C THR A 74 -3.36 -10.61 6.88
N PHE A 75 -3.20 -9.59 7.73
CA PHE A 75 -2.03 -9.42 8.57
C PHE A 75 -2.40 -8.88 9.94
N THR A 76 -1.53 -9.10 10.91
CA THR A 76 -1.67 -8.54 12.27
C THR A 76 -0.65 -7.42 12.50
N ALA A 77 -1.06 -6.38 13.25
CA ALA A 77 -0.22 -5.33 13.77
C ALA A 77 -0.60 -5.09 15.23
N GLY A 78 0.24 -5.53 16.17
CA GLY A 78 -0.13 -5.57 17.59
C GLY A 78 -1.40 -6.41 17.82
N PRO A 79 -2.43 -5.88 18.50
CA PRO A 79 -3.67 -6.60 18.76
C PRO A 79 -4.66 -6.60 17.59
N MET A 80 -4.40 -5.84 16.54
CA MET A 80 -5.32 -5.68 15.41
C MET A 80 -5.01 -6.66 14.28
N THR A 81 -6.06 -7.12 13.62
CA THR A 81 -5.98 -7.89 12.37
C THR A 81 -6.60 -7.05 11.26
N PHE A 82 -5.88 -6.93 10.16
CA PHE A 82 -6.30 -6.19 8.97
C PHE A 82 -6.45 -7.13 7.78
N THR A 83 -7.38 -6.81 6.91
CA THR A 83 -7.47 -7.39 5.56
C THR A 83 -7.08 -6.30 4.56
N LEU A 84 -6.08 -6.58 3.72
CA LEU A 84 -5.66 -5.69 2.65
C LEU A 84 -6.15 -6.25 1.31
N ASP A 85 -6.96 -5.47 0.62
CA ASP A 85 -7.40 -5.71 -0.75
C ASP A 85 -6.39 -5.09 -1.72
N HIS A 86 -5.86 -5.91 -2.64
CA HIS A 86 -4.90 -5.52 -3.67
C HIS A 86 -5.52 -5.55 -5.08
N SER A 87 -6.82 -5.40 -5.19
CA SER A 87 -7.54 -5.50 -6.48
C SER A 87 -7.24 -4.34 -7.43
N ASP A 88 -6.90 -3.16 -6.92
CA ASP A 88 -6.61 -1.97 -7.74
C ASP A 88 -5.26 -2.11 -8.47
N GLY A 89 -4.25 -2.67 -7.83
CA GLY A 89 -2.91 -2.94 -8.39
C GLY A 89 -2.73 -4.33 -9.01
N ALA A 90 -3.66 -5.26 -8.79
CA ALA A 90 -3.52 -6.66 -9.20
C ALA A 90 -3.22 -6.90 -10.69
N PRO A 91 -3.68 -6.07 -11.65
CA PRO A 91 -3.32 -6.23 -13.06
C PRO A 91 -1.82 -5.99 -13.34
N GLN A 92 -1.13 -5.22 -12.51
CA GLN A 92 0.27 -4.82 -12.68
C GLN A 92 1.21 -5.59 -11.76
N GLU A 93 0.75 -6.01 -10.58
CA GLU A 93 1.59 -6.58 -9.53
C GLU A 93 0.86 -7.74 -8.82
N THR A 94 1.57 -8.82 -8.54
CA THR A 94 1.00 -9.95 -7.78
C THR A 94 1.01 -9.67 -6.27
N VAL A 95 0.11 -10.31 -5.51
CA VAL A 95 0.05 -10.15 -4.05
C VAL A 95 1.38 -10.45 -3.35
N PRO A 96 2.15 -11.50 -3.69
CA PRO A 96 3.47 -11.70 -3.08
C PRO A 96 4.44 -10.54 -3.32
N LEU A 97 4.51 -10.02 -4.55
CA LEU A 97 5.36 -8.86 -4.87
C LEU A 97 4.92 -7.61 -4.12
N TYR A 98 3.61 -7.42 -3.97
CA TYR A 98 3.07 -6.31 -3.21
C TYR A 98 3.40 -6.43 -1.71
N ILE A 99 3.29 -7.63 -1.11
CA ILE A 99 3.73 -7.86 0.27
C ILE A 99 5.20 -7.50 0.45
N ASP A 100 6.09 -8.00 -0.41
CA ASP A 100 7.54 -7.74 -0.34
C ASP A 100 7.89 -6.26 -0.55
N LYS A 101 7.03 -5.52 -1.25
CA LYS A 101 7.16 -4.08 -1.47
C LYS A 101 6.77 -3.27 -0.23
N ILE A 102 5.66 -3.61 0.43
CA ILE A 102 5.13 -2.81 1.54
C ILE A 102 5.54 -3.32 2.93
N PHE A 103 6.04 -4.55 3.04
CA PHE A 103 6.50 -5.14 4.28
C PHE A 103 7.97 -5.56 4.20
N LEU A 104 8.80 -4.90 4.95
CA LEU A 104 10.26 -5.07 4.94
C LEU A 104 10.70 -6.14 5.94
N HIS A 105 11.79 -6.84 5.64
CA HIS A 105 12.43 -7.80 6.56
C HIS A 105 13.20 -7.14 7.71
N GLN A 106 13.49 -5.84 7.60
CA GLN A 106 14.20 -5.06 8.60
C GLN A 106 13.43 -3.80 8.95
N ASP A 107 13.49 -3.37 10.21
CA ASP A 107 12.88 -2.12 10.65
C ASP A 107 13.53 -0.93 9.91
N PRO A 108 12.76 -0.13 9.15
CA PRO A 108 13.27 1.02 8.43
C PRO A 108 13.57 2.23 9.31
N LYS A 109 13.09 2.29 10.56
CA LYS A 109 13.28 3.44 11.46
C LYS A 109 14.73 3.91 11.61
N PRO A 110 15.74 3.02 11.72
CA PRO A 110 17.14 3.46 11.79
C PRO A 110 17.63 4.21 10.55
N LEU A 111 17.04 4.00 9.37
CA LEU A 111 17.38 4.77 8.17
C LEU A 111 16.87 6.20 8.29
N VAL A 112 15.66 6.37 8.81
CA VAL A 112 15.01 7.68 8.94
C VAL A 112 15.74 8.59 9.93
N THR A 113 16.37 8.04 10.97
CA THR A 113 17.15 8.86 11.93
C THR A 113 18.34 9.58 11.29
N ARG A 114 18.73 9.22 10.07
CA ARG A 114 19.83 9.89 9.32
C ARG A 114 19.38 11.12 8.55
N TYR A 115 18.07 11.33 8.40
CA TYR A 115 17.51 12.46 7.67
C TYR A 115 17.48 13.70 8.57
N SER A 116 17.29 14.87 7.95
CA SER A 116 17.07 16.11 8.70
C SER A 116 15.83 16.01 9.59
N GLN A 117 15.79 16.78 10.69
CA GLN A 117 14.64 16.76 11.60
C GLN A 117 13.33 17.10 10.86
N ALA A 118 13.35 18.03 9.92
CA ALA A 118 12.17 18.40 9.13
C ALA A 118 11.61 17.20 8.34
N VAL A 119 12.48 16.38 7.72
CA VAL A 119 12.07 15.18 6.99
C VAL A 119 11.57 14.11 7.96
N GLN A 120 12.22 13.90 9.12
CA GLN A 120 11.74 12.97 10.14
C GLN A 120 10.35 13.35 10.65
N ASP A 121 10.11 14.64 10.86
CA ASP A 121 8.80 15.15 11.29
C ASP A 121 7.74 14.95 10.20
N ALA A 122 8.10 15.22 8.94
CA ALA A 122 7.20 15.00 7.81
C ALA A 122 6.80 13.52 7.70
N ILE A 123 7.76 12.59 7.80
CA ILE A 123 7.48 11.15 7.77
C ILE A 123 6.59 10.73 8.94
N ARG A 124 6.91 11.19 10.16
CA ARG A 124 6.12 10.86 11.36
C ARG A 124 4.67 11.34 11.27
N GLU A 125 4.42 12.44 10.55
CA GLU A 125 3.11 13.04 10.39
C GLU A 125 2.43 12.69 9.05
N SER A 126 3.00 11.75 8.29
CA SER A 126 2.51 11.36 6.95
C SER A 126 2.33 12.56 6.03
N ARG A 127 3.32 13.45 6.01
CA ARG A 127 3.35 14.65 5.16
C ARG A 127 4.45 14.58 4.13
N VAL A 128 4.27 15.30 3.04
CA VAL A 128 5.29 15.52 2.02
C VAL A 128 5.73 16.97 2.01
N GLU A 129 7.04 17.21 1.81
CA GLU A 129 7.63 18.53 1.73
C GLU A 129 8.57 18.65 0.52
N ARG A 130 8.73 19.87 0.01
CA ARG A 130 9.69 20.12 -1.08
C ARG A 130 11.11 19.73 -0.67
N GLY A 131 11.85 19.16 -1.62
CA GLY A 131 13.20 18.66 -1.40
C GLY A 131 13.30 17.24 -0.85
N MET A 132 12.20 16.61 -0.45
CA MET A 132 12.20 15.18 -0.11
C MET A 132 12.55 14.34 -1.32
N THR A 133 13.29 13.25 -1.11
CA THR A 133 13.55 12.24 -2.14
C THR A 133 12.36 11.32 -2.33
N ARG A 134 12.30 10.58 -3.45
CA ARG A 134 11.30 9.53 -3.69
C ARG A 134 11.22 8.54 -2.52
N GLU A 135 12.35 8.06 -2.01
CA GLU A 135 12.40 7.17 -0.85
C GLU A 135 11.76 7.80 0.41
N GLN A 136 12.05 9.07 0.69
CA GLN A 136 11.47 9.79 1.82
C GLN A 136 9.96 9.99 1.66
N VAL A 137 9.49 10.23 0.44
CA VAL A 137 8.07 10.29 0.12
C VAL A 137 7.40 8.93 0.34
N VAL A 138 8.03 7.83 -0.11
CA VAL A 138 7.53 6.46 0.15
C VAL A 138 7.43 6.20 1.65
N PHE A 139 8.44 6.51 2.46
CA PHE A 139 8.36 6.32 3.91
C PHE A 139 7.20 7.09 4.53
N SER A 140 6.91 8.28 4.01
CA SER A 140 5.86 9.15 4.53
C SER A 140 4.47 8.78 4.05
N LEU A 141 4.29 8.59 2.74
CA LEU A 141 2.98 8.46 2.11
C LEU A 141 2.67 7.03 1.62
N GLY A 142 3.65 6.16 1.60
CA GLY A 142 3.57 4.87 0.93
C GLY A 142 3.90 4.95 -0.56
N TYR A 143 3.86 3.81 -1.22
CA TYR A 143 3.97 3.76 -2.69
C TYR A 143 2.73 4.36 -3.34
N PRO A 144 2.87 5.11 -4.44
CA PRO A 144 1.71 5.55 -5.21
C PRO A 144 0.99 4.32 -5.79
N PRO A 145 -0.35 4.34 -5.86
CA PRO A 145 -1.12 3.25 -6.46
C PRO A 145 -0.69 2.98 -7.91
N THR A 146 -0.38 1.73 -8.25
CA THR A 146 0.08 1.35 -9.59
C THR A 146 -0.96 1.61 -10.68
N SER A 147 -2.24 1.63 -10.33
CA SER A 147 -3.33 2.03 -11.22
C SER A 147 -3.26 3.50 -11.65
N ARG A 148 -2.61 4.38 -10.87
CA ARG A 148 -2.44 5.81 -11.14
C ARG A 148 -1.02 6.18 -11.53
N THR A 149 -0.04 5.50 -10.97
CA THR A 149 1.39 5.69 -11.26
C THR A 149 2.01 4.34 -11.57
N PRO A 150 1.86 3.84 -12.80
CA PRO A 150 2.38 2.51 -13.18
C PRO A 150 3.91 2.41 -13.14
N GLN A 151 4.59 3.54 -13.31
CA GLN A 151 6.05 3.63 -13.33
C GLN A 151 6.53 4.43 -12.14
N ILE A 152 7.28 3.81 -11.25
CA ILE A 152 7.77 4.45 -10.02
C ILE A 152 8.85 5.51 -10.26
N ASP A 153 9.47 5.51 -11.44
CA ASP A 153 10.43 6.51 -11.91
C ASP A 153 9.78 7.69 -12.65
N ALA A 154 8.43 7.71 -12.76
CA ALA A 154 7.71 8.85 -13.34
C ALA A 154 7.97 10.13 -12.55
N ASP A 155 8.05 11.28 -13.23
CA ASP A 155 8.28 12.59 -12.61
C ASP A 155 7.10 13.09 -11.77
N GLU A 156 5.97 12.43 -11.90
CA GLU A 156 4.74 12.77 -11.19
C GLU A 156 4.11 11.51 -10.59
N TRP A 157 3.87 11.55 -9.28
CA TRP A 157 3.18 10.51 -8.54
C TRP A 157 1.80 10.99 -8.13
N THR A 158 0.76 10.22 -8.49
CA THR A 158 -0.62 10.50 -8.09
C THR A 158 -1.02 9.63 -6.91
N TYR A 159 -1.46 10.28 -5.84
CA TYR A 159 -1.97 9.66 -4.63
C TYR A 159 -3.46 9.90 -4.44
N TRP A 160 -4.12 9.04 -3.69
CA TRP A 160 -5.46 9.26 -3.20
C TRP A 160 -5.45 9.88 -1.80
N TYR A 161 -6.08 11.05 -1.65
CA TYR A 161 -6.43 11.54 -0.32
C TYR A 161 -7.58 10.71 0.26
N ASN A 162 -8.63 10.50 -0.53
CA ASN A 162 -9.75 9.60 -0.25
C ASN A 162 -10.30 9.06 -1.57
N ARG A 163 -11.36 8.25 -1.53
CA ARG A 163 -11.96 7.63 -2.73
C ARG A 163 -12.38 8.60 -3.86
N TRP A 164 -12.43 9.90 -3.58
CA TRP A 164 -12.94 10.92 -4.51
C TRP A 164 -11.90 11.94 -4.92
N VAL A 165 -10.87 12.12 -4.11
CA VAL A 165 -9.90 13.21 -4.23
C VAL A 165 -8.50 12.66 -4.36
N THR A 166 -7.78 13.12 -5.36
CA THR A 166 -6.35 12.83 -5.59
C THR A 166 -5.52 14.09 -5.40
N TYR A 167 -4.23 13.90 -5.21
CA TYR A 167 -3.22 14.94 -5.29
C TYR A 167 -1.96 14.37 -5.95
N GLN A 168 -1.05 15.23 -6.36
CA GLN A 168 0.15 14.87 -7.10
C GLN A 168 1.38 15.36 -6.38
N VAL A 169 2.45 14.54 -6.42
CA VAL A 169 3.79 14.89 -5.98
C VAL A 169 4.68 14.90 -7.21
N VAL A 170 5.29 16.05 -7.51
CA VAL A 170 6.13 16.26 -8.70
C VAL A 170 7.59 16.29 -8.30
N PHE A 171 8.43 15.59 -9.06
CA PHE A 171 9.87 15.46 -8.84
C PHE A 171 10.65 16.16 -9.96
N ASP A 172 11.88 16.57 -9.66
CA ASP A 172 12.86 17.06 -10.63
C ASP A 172 13.81 15.93 -11.10
N ASP A 173 14.72 16.29 -12.00
CA ASP A 173 15.74 15.38 -12.54
C ASP A 173 16.72 14.85 -11.46
N ALA A 174 16.71 15.42 -10.25
CA ALA A 174 17.50 14.96 -9.10
C ALA A 174 16.67 14.12 -8.12
N ASP A 175 15.48 13.64 -8.53
CA ASP A 175 14.54 12.86 -7.72
C ASP A 175 14.09 13.58 -6.43
N LYS A 176 13.97 14.92 -6.49
CA LYS A 176 13.51 15.75 -5.37
C LYS A 176 12.13 16.33 -5.64
N VAL A 177 11.28 16.34 -4.61
CA VAL A 177 9.97 16.98 -4.66
C VAL A 177 10.14 18.48 -4.95
N THR A 178 9.58 18.94 -6.05
CA THR A 178 9.53 20.34 -6.46
C THR A 178 8.19 21.00 -6.18
N SER A 179 7.10 20.25 -6.38
CA SER A 179 5.74 20.74 -6.13
C SER A 179 4.81 19.65 -5.68
N ILE A 180 3.75 20.07 -5.00
CA ILE A 180 2.65 19.21 -4.55
C ILE A 180 1.37 19.89 -5.01
N ILE A 181 0.57 19.19 -5.81
CA ILE A 181 -0.60 19.75 -6.50
C ILE A 181 -1.85 19.09 -5.94
N GLY A 182 -2.77 19.87 -5.43
CA GLY A 182 -4.04 19.42 -4.87
C GLY A 182 -4.32 19.98 -3.48
N SER A 183 -5.53 20.45 -3.28
CA SER A 183 -5.95 21.12 -2.03
C SER A 183 -5.97 20.23 -0.79
N SER A 184 -5.95 18.92 -0.97
CA SER A 184 -6.01 17.93 0.12
C SER A 184 -4.68 17.20 0.34
N ALA A 185 -3.60 17.64 -0.30
CA ALA A 185 -2.29 17.05 -0.10
C ALA A 185 -1.80 17.25 1.36
N PRO A 186 -1.22 16.23 2.00
CA PRO A 186 -0.75 16.33 3.38
C PRO A 186 0.58 17.09 3.44
N THR A 187 0.50 18.42 3.48
CA THR A 187 1.66 19.34 3.56
C THR A 187 1.65 20.15 4.86
N ARG A 188 2.78 20.76 5.20
CA ARG A 188 2.85 21.73 6.29
C ARG A 188 2.40 23.10 5.79
N GLY A 189 1.21 23.55 6.24
CA GLY A 189 0.67 24.87 5.91
C GLY A 189 -0.14 24.89 4.61
N THR A 190 -0.74 26.04 4.30
CA THR A 190 -1.68 26.27 3.21
C THR A 190 -1.30 25.59 1.89
N PRO A 191 -2.28 25.07 1.14
CA PRO A 191 -2.04 24.59 -0.21
C PRO A 191 -1.26 25.62 -1.02
N VAL A 192 -0.24 25.19 -1.72
CA VAL A 192 0.48 26.06 -2.65
C VAL A 192 -0.33 26.04 -3.94
N ASP A 193 -0.95 27.19 -4.26
CA ASP A 193 -1.61 27.46 -5.55
C ASP A 193 -0.63 27.28 -6.71
#